data_45073961c9c6c4c3827d921d31787fb8
#
_entry.id   45073961c9c6c4c3827d921d31787fb8
#
_cell.length_a   1.000
_cell.length_b   1.000
_cell.length_c   1.000
_cell.angle_alpha   90.00
_cell.angle_beta   90.00
_cell.angle_gamma   90.00
#
_symmetry.space_group_name_H-M   'P 1'
#
loop_
_entity.id
_entity.type
_entity.pdbx_description
1 polymer ?
#
loop_
_entity_poly.entity_id
_entity_poly.type
_entity_poly.pdbx_seq_one_letter_code
_entity_poly.pdbx_strand_id
1 'polypeptide(L)'
;MSYGPIDFLALEFKNERLKGEILPALIDLVENKVVRVIDLVIVQKYEDGRHEAVEMQQLAPDMLSVFDPLEVQISGIIQVEDIDAIAEEMENNTTAAIMLFENLWAIKFKEAVLNADGRLLAQERIPYQVVDEVLETFAKAE
;
A
#
# COMPACT_ATOMS: atom_id res chain seq x y z
N MET A 1 -21.40 -4.59 10.11
CA MET A 1 -19.93 -4.61 10.06
C MET A 1 -19.42 -3.29 9.53
N SER A 2 -18.43 -2.69 10.16
CA SER A 2 -17.92 -1.39 9.80
C SER A 2 -16.54 -1.51 9.16
N TYR A 3 -16.29 -0.70 8.14
CA TYR A 3 -15.01 -0.69 7.42
C TYR A 3 -14.35 0.68 7.54
N GLY A 4 -13.03 0.68 7.62
CA GLY A 4 -12.23 1.89 7.56
C GLY A 4 -11.94 2.31 6.12
N PRO A 5 -11.35 3.49 5.93
CA PRO A 5 -10.95 3.93 4.59
C PRO A 5 -9.89 3.01 4.01
N ILE A 6 -9.91 2.88 2.69
CA ILE A 6 -8.96 2.04 1.95
C ILE A 6 -8.01 2.92 1.16
N ASP A 7 -6.73 2.63 1.25
CA ASP A 7 -5.70 3.30 0.48
C ASP A 7 -5.14 2.38 -0.59
N PHE A 8 -4.86 2.95 -1.74
CA PHE A 8 -4.09 2.33 -2.81
C PHE A 8 -2.68 2.91 -2.74
N LEU A 9 -1.68 2.04 -2.63
CA LEU A 9 -0.29 2.46 -2.52
C LEU A 9 0.56 1.67 -3.49
N ALA A 10 1.38 2.37 -4.28
CA ALA A 10 2.35 1.74 -5.18
C ALA A 10 3.74 2.27 -4.85
N LEU A 11 4.66 1.38 -4.56
CA LEU A 11 6.04 1.70 -4.19
C LEU A 11 7.01 1.01 -5.14
N GLU A 12 8.02 1.75 -5.58
CA GLU A 12 9.03 1.24 -6.49
C GLU A 12 10.36 1.05 -5.77
N PHE A 13 11.04 -0.06 -6.04
CA PHE A 13 12.31 -0.42 -5.43
C PHE A 13 13.32 -0.83 -6.51
N LYS A 14 14.55 -0.42 -6.33
CA LYS A 14 15.65 -0.89 -7.19
C LYS A 14 16.18 -2.20 -6.63
N ASN A 15 16.32 -3.21 -7.51
CA ASN A 15 17.03 -4.46 -7.20
C ASN A 15 16.57 -5.20 -5.95
N GLU A 16 15.35 -5.72 -5.95
CA GLU A 16 14.89 -6.69 -4.95
C GLU A 16 15.06 -6.28 -3.49
N ARG A 17 14.98 -4.99 -3.19
CA ARG A 17 15.11 -4.50 -1.81
C ARG A 17 13.81 -4.57 -1.02
N LEU A 18 12.80 -5.22 -1.57
CA LEU A 18 11.49 -5.35 -0.94
C LEU A 18 11.55 -6.06 0.42
N LYS A 19 12.57 -6.90 0.63
CA LYS A 19 12.69 -7.69 1.85
C LYS A 19 13.42 -7.00 3.01
N GLY A 20 13.95 -5.79 2.82
CA GLY A 20 14.70 -5.09 3.85
C GLY A 20 13.86 -4.71 5.06
N GLU A 21 13.77 -3.43 5.33
CA GLU A 21 13.03 -2.91 6.49
C GLU A 21 11.53 -2.77 6.21
N ILE A 22 11.12 -2.83 4.94
CA ILE A 22 9.75 -2.53 4.54
C ILE A 22 8.77 -3.61 4.99
N LEU A 23 9.09 -4.87 4.73
CA LEU A 23 8.20 -5.97 5.09
C LEU A 23 8.01 -6.09 6.60
N PRO A 24 9.07 -6.04 7.44
CA PRO A 24 8.87 -6.01 8.88
C PRO A 24 8.02 -4.83 9.37
N ALA A 25 8.19 -3.65 8.79
CA ALA A 25 7.40 -2.49 9.16
C ALA A 25 5.92 -2.69 8.82
N LEU A 26 5.63 -3.28 7.65
CA LEU A 26 4.26 -3.58 7.25
C LEU A 26 3.63 -4.65 8.15
N ILE A 27 4.40 -5.69 8.46
CA ILE A 27 3.95 -6.76 9.36
C ILE A 27 3.58 -6.19 10.73
N ASP A 28 4.39 -5.27 11.24
CA ASP A 28 4.12 -4.62 12.52
C ASP A 28 2.77 -3.88 12.51
N LEU A 29 2.47 -3.18 11.43
CA LEU A 29 1.19 -2.49 11.29
C LEU A 29 0.01 -3.46 11.25
N VAL A 30 0.18 -4.61 10.60
CA VAL A 30 -0.87 -5.63 10.52
C VAL A 30 -1.07 -6.31 11.88
N GLU A 31 0.01 -6.70 12.53
CA GLU A 31 -0.05 -7.37 13.83
C GLU A 31 -0.67 -6.47 14.91
N ASN A 32 -0.38 -5.18 14.87
CA ASN A 32 -0.95 -4.20 15.80
C ASN A 32 -2.34 -3.70 15.37
N LYS A 33 -2.91 -4.29 14.33
CA LYS A 33 -4.26 -3.99 13.84
C LYS A 33 -4.45 -2.52 13.45
N VAL A 34 -3.40 -1.90 12.96
CA VAL A 34 -3.46 -0.54 12.42
C VAL A 34 -4.02 -0.57 11.01
N VAL A 35 -3.59 -1.53 10.20
CA VAL A 35 -4.09 -1.73 8.84
C VAL A 35 -4.39 -3.20 8.58
N ARG A 36 -5.17 -3.46 7.53
CA ARG A 36 -5.42 -4.80 7.01
C ARG A 36 -5.10 -4.78 5.52
N VAL A 37 -4.21 -5.65 5.07
CA VAL A 37 -3.88 -5.75 3.66
C VAL A 37 -4.99 -6.51 2.94
N ILE A 38 -5.58 -5.88 1.94
CA ILE A 38 -6.68 -6.44 1.16
C ILE A 38 -6.16 -7.13 -0.09
N ASP A 39 -5.19 -6.52 -0.76
CA ASP A 39 -4.60 -7.09 -1.97
C ASP A 39 -3.16 -6.61 -2.10
N LEU A 40 -2.32 -7.45 -2.69
CA LEU A 40 -0.90 -7.15 -2.90
C LEU A 40 -0.46 -7.79 -4.21
N VAL A 41 0.13 -6.97 -5.08
CA VAL A 41 0.67 -7.42 -6.36
C VAL A 41 2.12 -6.94 -6.46
N ILE A 42 3.01 -7.83 -6.86
CA ILE A 42 4.40 -7.49 -7.12
C ILE A 42 4.58 -7.38 -8.63
N VAL A 43 5.16 -6.27 -9.09
CA VAL A 43 5.40 -6.03 -10.51
C VAL A 43 6.90 -5.89 -10.73
N GLN A 44 7.42 -6.65 -11.68
CA GLN A 44 8.82 -6.53 -12.10
C GLN A 44 8.87 -5.90 -13.48
N LYS A 45 9.72 -4.91 -13.67
CA LYS A 45 9.98 -4.31 -14.96
C LYS A 45 11.42 -4.59 -15.36
N TYR A 46 11.57 -5.23 -16.50
CA TYR A 46 12.86 -5.71 -16.99
C TYR A 46 13.61 -4.64 -17.78
N GLU A 47 14.87 -4.94 -18.11
CA GLU A 47 15.75 -4.02 -18.81
C GLU A 47 15.19 -3.61 -20.18
N ASP A 48 14.45 -4.49 -20.85
CA ASP A 48 13.85 -4.23 -22.17
C ASP A 48 12.54 -3.46 -22.09
N GLY A 49 12.11 -3.06 -20.88
CA GLY A 49 10.86 -2.33 -20.68
C GLY A 49 9.64 -3.20 -20.50
N ARG A 50 9.80 -4.51 -20.67
CA ARG A 50 8.70 -5.47 -20.45
C ARG A 50 8.42 -5.60 -18.97
N HIS A 51 7.17 -5.78 -18.57
CA HIS A 51 6.81 -5.97 -17.17
C HIS A 51 6.02 -7.25 -16.96
N GLU A 52 6.08 -7.76 -15.75
CA GLU A 52 5.37 -8.96 -15.34
C GLU A 52 4.83 -8.75 -13.92
N ALA A 53 3.57 -9.10 -13.72
CA ALA A 53 2.91 -8.99 -12.42
C ALA A 53 2.68 -10.38 -11.84
N VAL A 54 2.87 -10.49 -10.52
CA VAL A 54 2.67 -11.75 -9.80
C VAL A 54 1.71 -11.49 -8.63
N GLU A 55 0.55 -12.14 -8.67
CA GLU A 55 -0.39 -12.13 -7.56
C GLU A 55 0.15 -12.98 -6.41
N MET A 56 -0.29 -12.69 -5.20
CA MET A 56 0.14 -13.43 -4.00
C MET A 56 0.01 -14.94 -4.15
N GLN A 57 -1.12 -15.39 -4.67
CA GLN A 57 -1.39 -16.82 -4.80
C GLN A 57 -0.54 -17.52 -5.87
N GLN A 58 0.13 -16.75 -6.72
CA GLN A 58 0.99 -17.28 -7.79
C GLN A 58 2.45 -17.42 -7.35
N LEU A 59 2.77 -16.92 -6.15
CA LEU A 59 4.13 -17.00 -5.64
C LEU A 59 4.48 -18.44 -5.25
N ALA A 60 5.77 -18.78 -5.39
CA ALA A 60 6.27 -20.07 -4.92
C ALA A 60 6.05 -20.19 -3.40
N PRO A 61 5.83 -21.40 -2.86
CA PRO A 61 5.53 -21.55 -1.44
C PRO A 61 6.52 -20.92 -0.47
N ASP A 62 7.81 -20.94 -0.81
CA ASP A 62 8.85 -20.34 0.02
C ASP A 62 8.78 -18.81 0.03
N MET A 63 8.40 -18.21 -1.11
CA MET A 63 8.18 -16.77 -1.19
C MET A 63 6.85 -16.38 -0.56
N LEU A 64 5.83 -17.22 -0.74
CA LEU A 64 4.51 -16.98 -0.18
C LEU A 64 4.54 -16.91 1.34
N SER A 65 5.33 -17.78 1.98
CA SER A 65 5.44 -17.82 3.44
C SER A 65 6.00 -16.52 4.03
N VAL A 66 6.80 -15.77 3.27
CA VAL A 66 7.31 -14.47 3.70
C VAL A 66 6.18 -13.48 3.93
N PHE A 67 5.09 -13.62 3.17
CA PHE A 67 3.93 -12.72 3.25
C PHE A 67 2.82 -13.24 4.17
N ASP A 68 2.94 -14.46 4.71
CA ASP A 68 1.92 -15.03 5.60
C ASP A 68 1.53 -14.10 6.75
N PRO A 69 2.47 -13.42 7.43
CA PRO A 69 2.11 -12.53 8.53
C PRO A 69 1.21 -11.36 8.14
N LEU A 70 1.11 -11.02 6.86
CA LEU A 70 0.24 -9.95 6.39
C LEU A 70 -1.23 -10.35 6.38
N GLU A 71 -1.52 -11.64 6.41
CA GLU A 71 -2.89 -12.18 6.46
C GLU A 71 -3.79 -11.63 5.35
N VAL A 72 -3.28 -11.58 4.11
CA VAL A 72 -4.04 -11.10 2.96
C VAL A 72 -5.24 -12.03 2.73
N GLN A 73 -6.45 -11.48 2.86
CA GLN A 73 -7.68 -12.26 2.78
C GLN A 73 -8.32 -12.27 1.41
N ILE A 74 -8.12 -11.22 0.63
CA ILE A 74 -8.75 -11.06 -0.68
C ILE A 74 -7.65 -10.71 -1.68
N SER A 75 -7.69 -11.35 -2.84
CA SER A 75 -6.77 -11.03 -3.94
C SER A 75 -7.57 -10.83 -5.22
N GLY A 76 -6.93 -10.20 -6.21
CA GLY A 76 -7.55 -9.98 -7.51
C GLY A 76 -8.38 -8.71 -7.63
N ILE A 77 -8.39 -7.85 -6.60
CA ILE A 77 -9.11 -6.58 -6.66
C ILE A 77 -8.34 -5.56 -7.50
N ILE A 78 -7.00 -5.59 -7.40
CA ILE A 78 -6.15 -4.74 -8.24
C ILE A 78 -6.25 -5.22 -9.67
N GLN A 79 -6.65 -4.34 -10.58
CA GLN A 79 -6.95 -4.70 -11.96
C GLN A 79 -5.71 -4.58 -12.85
N VAL A 80 -5.74 -5.26 -14.01
CA VAL A 80 -4.65 -5.21 -14.99
C VAL A 80 -4.37 -3.77 -15.43
N GLU A 81 -5.41 -2.97 -15.59
CA GLU A 81 -5.28 -1.56 -15.99
C GLU A 81 -4.47 -0.77 -14.97
N ASP A 82 -4.66 -1.04 -13.68
CA ASP A 82 -3.91 -0.39 -12.60
C ASP A 82 -2.44 -0.80 -12.65
N ILE A 83 -2.20 -2.08 -12.86
CA ILE A 83 -0.85 -2.64 -12.96
C ILE A 83 -0.10 -2.03 -14.15
N ASP A 84 -0.77 -1.97 -15.30
CA ASP A 84 -0.17 -1.41 -16.52
C ASP A 84 0.16 0.08 -16.34
N ALA A 85 -0.72 0.84 -15.70
CA ALA A 85 -0.50 2.25 -15.44
C ALA A 85 0.71 2.47 -14.53
N ILE A 86 0.86 1.65 -13.47
CA ILE A 86 2.01 1.72 -12.58
C ILE A 86 3.29 1.32 -13.32
N ALA A 87 3.23 0.26 -14.14
CA ALA A 87 4.39 -0.21 -14.90
C ALA A 87 4.93 0.86 -15.85
N GLU A 88 4.05 1.67 -16.44
CA GLU A 88 4.47 2.78 -17.29
C GLU A 88 5.30 3.82 -16.54
N GLU A 89 4.99 4.04 -15.28
CA GLU A 89 5.71 5.01 -14.43
C GLU A 89 7.03 4.44 -13.90
N MET A 90 7.21 3.13 -13.91
CA MET A 90 8.40 2.48 -13.37
C MET A 90 9.62 2.64 -14.29
N GLU A 91 10.79 2.74 -13.67
CA GLU A 91 12.04 2.64 -14.39
C GLU A 91 12.32 1.17 -14.74
N ASN A 92 13.11 0.95 -15.79
CA ASN A 92 13.54 -0.41 -16.13
C ASN A 92 14.42 -0.97 -15.00
N ASN A 93 14.41 -2.28 -14.84
CA ASN A 93 15.16 -2.99 -13.79
C ASN A 93 14.73 -2.61 -12.38
N THR A 94 13.43 -2.42 -12.16
CA THR A 94 12.89 -2.14 -10.84
C THR A 94 11.76 -3.10 -10.51
N THR A 95 11.43 -3.15 -9.23
CA THR A 95 10.31 -3.93 -8.71
C THR A 95 9.37 -2.99 -7.98
N ALA A 96 8.08 -3.14 -8.19
CA ALA A 96 7.08 -2.35 -7.48
C ALA A 96 6.19 -3.26 -6.66
N ALA A 97 5.76 -2.75 -5.51
CA ALA A 97 4.73 -3.37 -4.71
C ALA A 97 3.49 -2.49 -4.79
N ILE A 98 2.38 -3.06 -5.24
CA ILE A 98 1.09 -2.38 -5.32
C ILE A 98 0.19 -3.02 -4.28
N MET A 99 -0.38 -2.23 -3.38
CA MET A 99 -1.23 -2.80 -2.33
C MET A 99 -2.46 -1.95 -2.08
N LEU A 100 -3.53 -2.64 -1.69
CA LEU A 100 -4.72 -2.03 -1.13
C LEU A 100 -4.75 -2.40 0.34
N PHE A 101 -4.94 -1.43 1.20
CA PHE A 101 -5.05 -1.71 2.63
C PHE A 101 -6.14 -0.86 3.28
N GLU A 102 -6.80 -1.47 4.23
CA GLU A 102 -7.84 -0.81 5.03
C GLU A 102 -7.23 -0.24 6.29
N ASN A 103 -7.61 0.98 6.63
CA ASN A 103 -7.15 1.67 7.83
C ASN A 103 -8.03 1.30 9.01
N LEU A 104 -7.66 0.27 9.73
CA LEU A 104 -8.45 -0.23 10.86
C LEU A 104 -8.52 0.77 12.00
N TRP A 105 -7.46 1.57 12.19
CA TRP A 105 -7.39 2.58 13.23
C TRP A 105 -8.51 3.61 13.13
N ALA A 106 -9.04 3.82 11.93
CA ALA A 106 -10.05 4.86 11.68
C ALA A 106 -11.49 4.39 11.99
N ILE A 107 -11.70 3.10 12.22
CA ILE A 107 -13.04 2.55 12.38
C ILE A 107 -13.77 3.11 13.60
N LYS A 108 -13.13 3.11 14.75
CA LYS A 108 -13.74 3.63 15.98
C LYS A 108 -14.07 5.11 15.88
N PHE A 109 -13.18 5.87 15.27
CA PHE A 109 -13.42 7.30 15.05
C PHE A 109 -14.61 7.52 14.12
N LYS A 110 -14.67 6.78 13.03
CA LYS A 110 -15.80 6.82 12.10
C LYS A 110 -17.11 6.51 12.81
N GLU A 111 -17.13 5.45 13.62
CA GLU A 111 -18.34 5.07 14.36
C GLU A 111 -18.79 6.15 15.34
N ALA A 112 -17.82 6.78 16.02
CA ALA A 112 -18.13 7.87 16.94
C ALA A 112 -18.73 9.08 16.21
N VAL A 113 -18.21 9.41 15.02
CA VAL A 113 -18.74 10.48 14.20
C VAL A 113 -20.20 10.19 13.79
N LEU A 114 -20.46 8.97 13.33
CA LEU A 114 -21.80 8.56 12.91
C LEU A 114 -22.78 8.55 14.08
N ASN A 115 -22.32 8.09 15.25
CA ASN A 115 -23.17 8.06 16.46
C ASN A 115 -23.51 9.47 16.96
N ALA A 116 -22.72 10.46 16.61
CA ALA A 116 -22.99 11.88 16.96
C ALA A 116 -23.75 12.61 15.84
N ASP A 117 -24.34 11.86 14.90
CA ASP A 117 -25.05 12.39 13.74
C ASP A 117 -24.14 13.23 12.83
N GLY A 118 -22.85 12.98 12.88
CA GLY A 118 -21.87 13.61 12.01
C GLY A 118 -21.85 12.96 10.64
N ARG A 119 -21.25 13.64 9.67
CA ARG A 119 -21.03 13.09 8.33
C ARG A 119 -19.71 13.58 7.77
N LEU A 120 -19.16 12.78 6.88
CA LEU A 120 -17.92 13.13 6.19
C LEU A 120 -18.20 14.18 5.11
N LEU A 121 -17.50 15.30 5.16
CA LEU A 121 -17.59 16.34 4.14
C LEU A 121 -16.42 16.28 3.15
N ALA A 122 -15.23 15.93 3.63
CA ALA A 122 -14.04 15.81 2.78
C ALA A 122 -13.00 14.93 3.47
N GLN A 123 -12.27 14.20 2.66
CA GLN A 123 -11.15 13.39 3.13
C GLN A 123 -10.13 13.28 1.99
N GLU A 124 -8.88 13.60 2.31
CA GLU A 124 -7.80 13.49 1.34
C GLU A 124 -6.55 12.93 2.01
N ARG A 125 -5.77 12.20 1.25
CA ARG A 125 -4.45 11.73 1.67
C ARG A 125 -3.41 12.62 1.00
N ILE A 126 -2.59 13.29 1.79
CA ILE A 126 -1.52 14.13 1.25
C ILE A 126 -0.25 13.28 1.23
N PRO A 127 0.37 13.05 0.04
CA PRO A 127 1.58 12.24 -0.04
C PRO A 127 2.71 12.81 0.82
N TYR A 128 3.55 11.94 1.36
CA TYR A 128 4.61 12.37 2.26
C TYR A 128 5.59 13.35 1.63
N GLN A 129 5.83 13.25 0.30
CA GLN A 129 6.70 14.20 -0.39
C GLN A 129 6.17 15.62 -0.26
N VAL A 130 4.85 15.79 -0.41
CA VAL A 130 4.21 17.10 -0.27
C VAL A 130 4.26 17.58 1.17
N VAL A 131 4.01 16.68 2.12
CA VAL A 131 4.06 17.01 3.54
C VAL A 131 5.47 17.48 3.91
N ASP A 132 6.50 16.77 3.47
CA ASP A 132 7.89 17.11 3.75
C ASP A 132 8.22 18.53 3.23
N GLU A 133 7.82 18.85 1.99
CA GLU A 133 8.05 20.18 1.42
C GLU A 133 7.36 21.29 2.22
N VAL A 134 6.10 21.08 2.58
CA VAL A 134 5.31 22.08 3.29
C VAL A 134 5.87 22.31 4.70
N LEU A 135 6.17 21.23 5.42
CA LEU A 135 6.69 21.35 6.79
C LEU A 135 8.09 21.96 6.82
N GLU A 136 8.94 21.65 5.85
CA GLU A 136 10.24 22.28 5.75
C GLU A 136 10.10 23.78 5.49
N THR A 137 9.16 24.18 4.65
CA THR A 137 8.89 25.59 4.37
C THR A 137 8.46 26.32 5.65
N PHE A 138 7.57 25.72 6.43
CA PHE A 138 7.15 26.31 7.71
C PHE A 138 8.31 26.40 8.70
N ALA A 139 9.14 25.37 8.79
CA ALA A 139 10.28 25.38 9.69
C ALA A 139 11.27 26.50 9.34
N LYS A 140 11.49 26.76 8.04
CA LYS A 140 12.38 27.82 7.59
C LYS A 140 11.81 29.22 7.80
N ALA A 141 10.50 29.35 7.85
CA ALA A 141 9.84 30.62 8.07
C ALA A 141 9.91 31.08 9.53
N GLU A 142 10.20 30.17 10.43
CA GLU A 142 10.38 30.46 11.85
C GLU A 142 11.83 30.81 12.14
#